data_a9fd72e9adcef29f9759c8e35a37ea62
#
_entry.id   a9fd72e9adcef29f9759c8e35a37ea62
#
_cell.length_a   1.000
_cell.length_b   1.000
_cell.length_c   1.000
_cell.angle_alpha   90.00
_cell.angle_beta   90.00
_cell.angle_gamma   90.00
#
_symmetry.space_group_name_H-M   'P 1'
#
loop_
_entity.id
_entity.type
_entity.pdbx_description
1 polymer ?
#
loop_
_entity_poly.entity_id
_entity_poly.type
_entity_poly.pdbx_seq_one_letter_code
_entity_poly.pdbx_strand_id
1 'polypeptide(L)'
;MSSIHYTTQYIFHTNNYKADFCTVILNNLLSEYLLPCNQKDPELDICIKGSFNHLRPYLAKGLTDLDVPPVEPLFIDKLVMENSAGPVRVTAAFSNITVVGPSNYTVTKIRSDLKKLRIDMGLVLPRIEATGKYEVSGQVLLFPVRSQGDFWASFSDVAAIVKIFGKEFTKKNTKFMTADRMVVDFKLRGSRFKVRDTVNHGSVIGEAMNQFLNNNAAEIIDEMRPAASAAIAKHFKTFLNAAFERIPVDLWLIP
;
A
#
# COMPACT_ATOMS: atom_id res chain seq x y z
N MET A 1 17.27 60.77 18.10
CA MET A 1 16.58 59.67 17.41
C MET A 1 17.22 58.37 17.90
N SER A 2 16.61 57.78 18.91
CA SER A 2 17.14 56.60 19.62
C SER A 2 16.27 55.41 19.32
N SER A 3 16.85 54.40 18.68
CA SER A 3 16.24 53.11 18.46
C SER A 3 16.42 52.26 19.71
N ILE A 4 15.32 51.88 20.32
CA ILE A 4 15.30 50.98 21.47
C ILE A 4 15.20 49.55 20.96
N HIS A 5 16.27 48.78 21.13
CA HIS A 5 16.26 47.35 20.93
C HIS A 5 15.66 46.67 22.18
N TYR A 6 14.51 46.06 22.03
CA TYR A 6 14.01 45.11 23.02
C TYR A 6 14.56 43.74 22.74
N THR A 7 15.54 43.37 23.55
CA THR A 7 16.06 41.97 23.59
C THR A 7 15.20 41.20 24.59
N THR A 8 14.25 40.44 24.12
CA THR A 8 13.46 39.56 24.98
C THR A 8 14.20 38.27 25.19
N GLN A 9 14.95 38.17 26.30
CA GLN A 9 15.48 36.91 26.79
C GLN A 9 14.34 36.08 27.40
N TYR A 10 13.86 35.06 26.66
CA TYR A 10 13.04 34.03 27.26
C TYR A 10 13.94 32.96 27.86
N ILE A 11 13.97 32.95 29.19
CA ILE A 11 14.59 31.91 29.99
C ILE A 11 13.76 30.63 29.82
N PHE A 12 14.32 29.63 29.15
CA PHE A 12 13.72 28.31 29.06
C PHE A 12 13.95 27.52 30.35
N HIS A 13 12.97 27.53 31.23
CA HIS A 13 12.80 26.48 32.24
C HIS A 13 11.67 25.56 31.79
N THR A 14 11.97 24.26 31.81
CA THR A 14 11.12 23.07 31.86
C THR A 14 10.98 22.26 30.56
N ASN A 15 11.64 21.10 30.58
CA ASN A 15 11.60 20.04 29.57
C ASN A 15 10.22 19.32 29.45
N ASN A 16 9.23 19.61 30.29
CA ASN A 16 7.93 18.94 30.30
C ASN A 16 6.92 19.56 29.33
N TYR A 17 6.92 20.90 29.14
CA TYR A 17 5.94 21.57 28.27
C TYR A 17 6.12 21.28 26.77
N LYS A 18 7.33 20.94 26.33
CA LYS A 18 7.55 20.58 24.90
C LYS A 18 6.96 19.20 24.55
N ALA A 19 6.96 18.27 25.49
CA ALA A 19 6.37 16.94 25.27
C ALA A 19 4.84 17.03 25.20
N ASP A 20 4.21 17.79 26.10
CA ASP A 20 2.75 17.97 26.14
C ASP A 20 2.24 18.73 24.91
N PHE A 21 2.93 19.78 24.50
CA PHE A 21 2.53 20.59 23.35
C PHE A 21 2.63 19.81 22.02
N CYS A 22 3.68 19.01 21.87
CA CYS A 22 3.85 18.14 20.69
C CYS A 22 2.79 17.04 20.65
N THR A 23 2.42 16.48 21.82
CA THR A 23 1.38 15.46 21.95
C THR A 23 -0.01 16.04 21.68
N VAL A 24 -0.30 17.25 22.15
CA VAL A 24 -1.59 17.94 21.87
C VAL A 24 -1.74 18.29 20.40
N ILE A 25 -0.69 18.77 19.74
CA ILE A 25 -0.72 19.04 18.29
C ILE A 25 -0.90 17.74 17.52
N LEU A 26 -0.17 16.69 17.87
CA LEU A 26 -0.28 15.38 17.22
C LEU A 26 -1.70 14.81 17.40
N ASN A 27 -2.27 14.90 18.60
CA ASN A 27 -3.64 14.45 18.88
C ASN A 27 -4.67 15.22 18.06
N ASN A 28 -4.54 16.56 17.95
CA ASN A 28 -5.45 17.37 17.15
C ASN A 28 -5.33 17.07 15.64
N LEU A 29 -4.11 16.88 15.14
CA LEU A 29 -3.85 16.51 13.75
C LEU A 29 -4.36 15.11 13.41
N LEU A 30 -4.14 14.15 14.31
CA LEU A 30 -4.56 12.77 14.11
C LEU A 30 -6.07 12.58 14.29
N SER A 31 -6.76 13.43 15.08
CA SER A 31 -8.21 13.34 15.30
C SER A 31 -9.04 13.51 14.02
N GLU A 32 -8.48 14.14 12.98
CA GLU A 32 -9.12 14.27 11.69
C GLU A 32 -9.04 12.96 10.89
N TYR A 33 -7.93 12.23 10.98
CA TYR A 33 -7.67 11.04 10.18
C TYR A 33 -8.12 9.76 10.84
N LEU A 34 -7.97 9.68 12.17
CA LEU A 34 -8.18 8.47 12.94
C LEU A 34 -9.52 8.50 13.66
N LEU A 35 -10.30 7.45 13.47
CA LEU A 35 -11.40 7.12 14.35
C LEU A 35 -10.89 6.09 15.37
N PRO A 36 -10.69 6.52 16.64
CA PRO A 36 -10.16 5.61 17.64
C PRO A 36 -11.18 4.54 18.01
N CYS A 37 -10.70 3.31 18.25
CA CYS A 37 -11.53 2.18 18.62
C CYS A 37 -11.18 1.71 20.04
N ASN A 38 -12.19 1.36 20.83
CA ASN A 38 -11.97 0.80 22.17
C ASN A 38 -11.67 -0.70 22.07
N GLN A 39 -10.58 -1.14 22.69
CA GLN A 39 -10.13 -2.54 22.67
C GLN A 39 -11.15 -3.50 23.33
N LYS A 40 -11.98 -3.00 24.23
CA LYS A 40 -12.98 -3.79 24.96
C LYS A 40 -14.36 -3.78 24.32
N ASP A 41 -14.51 -3.04 23.22
CA ASP A 41 -15.77 -2.96 22.51
C ASP A 41 -16.10 -4.34 21.86
N PRO A 42 -17.26 -4.92 22.12
CA PRO A 42 -17.69 -6.16 21.45
C PRO A 42 -17.81 -6.00 19.92
N GLU A 43 -17.99 -4.76 19.42
CA GLU A 43 -18.05 -4.42 18.01
C GLU A 43 -16.72 -3.82 17.46
N LEU A 44 -15.60 -4.12 18.09
CA LEU A 44 -14.27 -3.63 17.71
C LEU A 44 -13.97 -3.79 16.21
N ASP A 45 -14.31 -4.93 15.60
CA ASP A 45 -14.10 -5.19 14.18
C ASP A 45 -14.90 -4.24 13.29
N ILE A 46 -16.09 -3.83 13.71
CA ILE A 46 -16.92 -2.85 13.01
C ILE A 46 -16.29 -1.46 13.10
N CYS A 47 -15.81 -1.09 14.29
CA CYS A 47 -15.09 0.16 14.51
C CYS A 47 -13.85 0.23 13.61
N ILE A 48 -12.97 -0.76 13.65
CA ILE A 48 -11.74 -0.81 12.85
C ILE A 48 -12.07 -0.74 11.34
N LYS A 49 -13.12 -1.44 10.90
CA LYS A 49 -13.60 -1.33 9.50
C LYS A 49 -14.01 0.10 9.15
N GLY A 50 -14.72 0.77 10.05
CA GLY A 50 -15.12 2.17 9.91
C GLY A 50 -13.90 3.08 9.78
N SER A 51 -12.91 2.93 10.64
CA SER A 51 -11.67 3.71 10.64
C SER A 51 -10.89 3.55 9.33
N PHE A 52 -10.72 2.34 8.81
CA PHE A 52 -10.05 2.13 7.53
C PHE A 52 -10.82 2.75 6.35
N ASN A 53 -12.14 2.69 6.34
CA ASN A 53 -12.94 3.33 5.29
C ASN A 53 -12.93 4.87 5.43
N HIS A 54 -12.88 5.38 6.65
CA HIS A 54 -12.75 6.82 6.93
C HIS A 54 -11.42 7.38 6.42
N LEU A 55 -10.32 6.65 6.56
CA LEU A 55 -9.00 7.05 6.09
C LEU A 55 -8.90 7.23 4.56
N ARG A 56 -9.79 6.67 3.79
CA ARG A 56 -9.73 6.64 2.32
C ARG A 56 -9.49 8.00 1.66
N PRO A 57 -10.27 9.07 1.93
CA PRO A 57 -10.06 10.37 1.29
C PRO A 57 -8.74 11.05 1.70
N TYR A 58 -8.24 10.74 2.88
CA TYR A 58 -6.97 11.26 3.38
C TYR A 58 -5.78 10.52 2.74
N LEU A 59 -5.84 9.20 2.67
CA LEU A 59 -4.83 8.39 1.97
C LEU A 59 -4.76 8.73 0.48
N ALA A 60 -5.89 9.12 -0.14
CA ALA A 60 -5.87 9.57 -1.52
C ALA A 60 -4.91 10.75 -1.74
N LYS A 61 -4.88 11.68 -0.79
CA LYS A 61 -4.02 12.89 -0.83
C LYS A 61 -2.66 12.68 -0.18
N GLY A 62 -2.49 11.60 0.59
CA GLY A 62 -1.36 11.37 1.47
C GLY A 62 -1.52 12.05 2.83
N LEU A 63 -0.76 11.59 3.80
CA LEU A 63 -0.68 12.17 5.15
C LEU A 63 0.73 12.73 5.33
N THR A 64 0.92 13.97 4.92
CA THR A 64 2.24 14.63 4.90
C THR A 64 2.90 14.67 6.27
N ASP A 65 2.10 14.87 7.33
CA ASP A 65 2.58 14.94 8.70
C ASP A 65 3.09 13.59 9.24
N LEU A 66 2.71 12.51 8.56
CA LEU A 66 3.13 11.14 8.86
C LEU A 66 4.11 10.57 7.82
N ASP A 67 4.55 11.38 6.85
CA ASP A 67 5.33 10.96 5.68
C ASP A 67 4.70 9.76 4.94
N VAL A 68 3.36 9.70 4.91
CA VAL A 68 2.62 8.72 4.14
C VAL A 68 2.32 9.33 2.76
N PRO A 69 2.89 8.78 1.68
CA PRO A 69 2.67 9.31 0.35
C PRO A 69 1.21 9.10 -0.11
N PRO A 70 0.74 9.87 -1.10
CA PRO A 70 -0.59 9.69 -1.67
C PRO A 70 -0.73 8.32 -2.33
N VAL A 71 -1.94 7.76 -2.27
CA VAL A 71 -2.31 6.55 -3.01
C VAL A 71 -3.08 6.85 -4.29
N GLU A 72 -3.28 8.14 -4.62
CA GLU A 72 -4.01 8.57 -5.83
C GLU A 72 -3.36 9.78 -6.50
N PRO A 73 -2.55 9.58 -7.53
CA PRO A 73 -2.01 8.30 -8.00
C PRO A 73 -0.97 7.72 -7.03
N LEU A 74 -0.91 6.40 -6.95
CA LEU A 74 0.15 5.71 -6.23
C LEU A 74 1.37 5.56 -7.15
N PHE A 75 2.52 6.01 -6.68
CA PHE A 75 3.79 5.83 -7.40
C PHE A 75 4.59 4.68 -6.79
N ILE A 76 5.07 3.78 -7.64
CA ILE A 76 5.93 2.67 -7.25
C ILE A 76 7.18 2.69 -8.14
N ASP A 77 8.33 2.95 -7.55
CA ASP A 77 9.59 3.05 -8.29
C ASP A 77 9.94 1.74 -8.99
N LYS A 78 9.81 0.63 -8.27
CA LYS A 78 10.13 -0.69 -8.79
C LYS A 78 9.32 -1.79 -8.12
N LEU A 79 8.79 -2.70 -8.93
CA LEU A 79 8.13 -3.92 -8.49
C LEU A 79 8.72 -5.08 -9.30
N VAL A 80 9.22 -6.09 -8.61
CA VAL A 80 9.76 -7.30 -9.25
C VAL A 80 8.92 -8.49 -8.83
N MET A 81 8.51 -9.27 -9.81
CA MET A 81 7.79 -10.52 -9.63
C MET A 81 8.59 -11.64 -10.28
N GLU A 82 8.82 -12.72 -9.54
CA GLU A 82 9.53 -13.88 -10.01
C GLU A 82 8.63 -15.11 -9.86
N ASN A 83 8.36 -15.77 -10.96
CA ASN A 83 7.71 -17.06 -10.97
C ASN A 83 8.66 -18.10 -11.59
N SER A 84 9.10 -19.05 -10.80
CA SER A 84 10.05 -20.11 -11.19
C SER A 84 9.39 -21.47 -11.41
N ALA A 85 8.07 -21.57 -11.20
CA ALA A 85 7.32 -22.81 -11.31
C ALA A 85 6.22 -22.70 -12.38
N GLY A 86 5.69 -23.87 -12.81
CA GLY A 86 4.61 -23.94 -13.77
C GLY A 86 5.02 -23.64 -15.21
N PRO A 87 4.04 -23.40 -16.09
CA PRO A 87 4.25 -23.13 -17.51
C PRO A 87 4.75 -21.72 -17.81
N VAL A 88 4.59 -20.77 -16.87
CA VAL A 88 5.03 -19.37 -16.99
C VAL A 88 6.18 -19.13 -15.99
N ARG A 89 7.41 -19.36 -16.42
CA ARG A 89 8.62 -19.17 -15.60
C ARG A 89 9.33 -17.90 -16.04
N VAL A 90 9.02 -16.79 -15.41
CA VAL A 90 9.51 -15.49 -15.81
C VAL A 90 9.91 -14.63 -14.61
N THR A 91 10.88 -13.78 -14.84
CA THR A 91 11.15 -12.61 -14.00
C THR A 91 10.57 -11.40 -14.72
N ALA A 92 9.62 -10.73 -14.08
CA ALA A 92 9.00 -9.53 -14.58
C ALA A 92 9.36 -8.36 -13.64
N ALA A 93 10.09 -7.39 -14.15
CA ALA A 93 10.43 -6.16 -13.46
C ALA A 93 9.61 -5.00 -14.04
N PHE A 94 8.93 -4.28 -13.17
CA PHE A 94 8.16 -3.08 -13.51
C PHE A 94 8.81 -1.88 -12.82
N SER A 95 8.88 -0.76 -13.53
CA SER A 95 9.49 0.47 -13.00
C SER A 95 8.72 1.71 -13.42
N ASN A 96 8.88 2.78 -12.64
CA ASN A 96 8.17 4.05 -12.83
C ASN A 96 6.66 3.83 -12.94
N ILE A 97 6.12 3.04 -12.02
CA ILE A 97 4.72 2.62 -12.08
C ILE A 97 3.86 3.73 -11.49
N THR A 98 2.85 4.13 -12.23
CA THR A 98 1.77 5.01 -11.77
C THR A 98 0.48 4.20 -11.72
N VAL A 99 -0.15 4.14 -10.55
CA VAL A 99 -1.39 3.40 -10.33
C VAL A 99 -2.50 4.36 -9.96
N VAL A 100 -3.62 4.28 -10.69
CA VAL A 100 -4.84 5.08 -10.47
C VAL A 100 -5.95 4.14 -10.01
N GLY A 101 -6.77 4.62 -9.08
CA GLY A 101 -7.91 3.89 -8.55
C GLY A 101 -7.72 3.21 -7.19
N PRO A 102 -6.50 3.11 -6.61
CA PRO A 102 -6.33 2.49 -5.29
C PRO A 102 -7.12 3.17 -4.19
N SER A 103 -7.34 4.48 -4.27
CA SER A 103 -8.15 5.23 -3.28
C SER A 103 -9.63 4.82 -3.25
N ASN A 104 -10.13 4.16 -4.29
CA ASN A 104 -11.52 3.71 -4.36
C ASN A 104 -11.77 2.36 -3.64
N TYR A 105 -10.85 1.95 -2.77
CA TYR A 105 -11.04 0.73 -2.00
C TYR A 105 -12.23 0.85 -1.04
N THR A 106 -12.84 -0.28 -0.74
CA THR A 106 -13.82 -0.42 0.35
C THR A 106 -13.44 -1.61 1.19
N VAL A 107 -13.24 -1.39 2.49
CA VAL A 107 -13.07 -2.48 3.46
C VAL A 107 -14.43 -3.09 3.75
N THR A 108 -14.60 -4.35 3.39
CA THR A 108 -15.87 -5.06 3.51
C THR A 108 -15.95 -5.84 4.81
N LYS A 109 -14.82 -6.36 5.29
CA LYS A 109 -14.75 -7.19 6.48
C LYS A 109 -13.44 -6.96 7.23
N ILE A 110 -13.51 -6.94 8.56
CA ILE A 110 -12.35 -7.00 9.47
C ILE A 110 -12.54 -8.19 10.40
N ARG A 111 -11.44 -8.79 10.79
CA ARG A 111 -11.31 -9.72 11.89
C ARG A 111 -10.02 -9.40 12.61
N SER A 112 -10.11 -8.93 13.84
CA SER A 112 -8.97 -8.60 14.68
C SER A 112 -8.72 -9.66 15.76
N ASP A 113 -7.45 -9.90 16.07
CA ASP A 113 -7.00 -10.68 17.24
C ASP A 113 -5.90 -9.87 17.93
N LEU A 114 -6.31 -9.08 18.91
CA LEU A 114 -5.41 -8.17 19.61
C LEU A 114 -4.32 -8.90 20.40
N LYS A 115 -4.58 -10.12 20.89
CA LYS A 115 -3.58 -10.92 21.62
C LYS A 115 -2.45 -11.37 20.71
N LYS A 116 -2.73 -11.55 19.43
CA LYS A 116 -1.74 -11.96 18.42
C LYS A 116 -1.31 -10.78 17.55
N LEU A 117 -1.80 -9.58 17.83
CA LEU A 117 -1.59 -8.37 17.01
C LEU A 117 -1.86 -8.64 15.54
N ARG A 118 -2.99 -9.30 15.26
CA ARG A 118 -3.36 -9.72 13.91
C ARG A 118 -4.63 -9.03 13.45
N ILE A 119 -4.61 -8.53 12.22
CA ILE A 119 -5.79 -7.99 11.54
C ILE A 119 -5.93 -8.70 10.19
N ASP A 120 -7.07 -9.36 9.98
CA ASP A 120 -7.47 -9.90 8.69
C ASP A 120 -8.51 -8.97 8.08
N MET A 121 -8.26 -8.52 6.85
CA MET A 121 -9.07 -7.52 6.17
C MET A 121 -9.53 -8.06 4.81
N GLY A 122 -10.81 -7.96 4.52
CA GLY A 122 -11.35 -8.11 3.18
C GLY A 122 -11.60 -6.74 2.57
N LEU A 123 -11.14 -6.53 1.34
CA LEU A 123 -11.37 -5.27 0.63
C LEU A 123 -11.73 -5.52 -0.83
N VAL A 124 -12.42 -4.56 -1.42
CA VAL A 124 -12.77 -4.54 -2.83
C VAL A 124 -12.33 -3.23 -3.46
N LEU A 125 -11.86 -3.31 -4.70
CA LEU A 125 -11.52 -2.16 -5.54
C LEU A 125 -12.24 -2.33 -6.87
N PRO A 126 -13.11 -1.39 -7.27
CA PRO A 126 -13.87 -1.52 -8.51
C PRO A 126 -13.00 -1.56 -9.75
N ARG A 127 -11.98 -0.71 -9.79
CA ARG A 127 -11.03 -0.63 -10.90
C ARG A 127 -9.69 -0.09 -10.44
N ILE A 128 -8.63 -0.66 -10.99
CA ILE A 128 -7.25 -0.20 -10.86
C ILE A 128 -6.66 -0.12 -12.26
N GLU A 129 -5.96 0.97 -12.54
CA GLU A 129 -5.17 1.12 -13.75
C GLU A 129 -3.71 1.36 -13.39
N ALA A 130 -2.82 0.69 -14.08
CA ALA A 130 -1.39 0.83 -13.88
C ALA A 130 -0.69 1.10 -15.21
N THR A 131 0.24 2.05 -15.19
CA THR A 131 1.11 2.38 -16.33
C THR A 131 2.55 2.41 -15.86
N GLY A 132 3.48 2.19 -16.76
CA GLY A 132 4.90 2.26 -16.42
C GLY A 132 5.76 1.57 -17.48
N LYS A 133 6.97 1.21 -17.06
CA LYS A 133 7.90 0.43 -17.87
C LYS A 133 7.95 -1.00 -17.38
N TYR A 134 8.16 -1.93 -18.29
CA TYR A 134 8.33 -3.34 -17.97
C TYR A 134 9.58 -3.92 -18.63
N GLU A 135 10.14 -4.90 -17.99
CA GLU A 135 11.16 -5.80 -18.50
C GLU A 135 10.79 -7.22 -18.07
N VAL A 136 10.61 -8.12 -19.04
CA VAL A 136 10.27 -9.52 -18.81
C VAL A 136 11.32 -10.38 -19.48
N SER A 137 11.82 -11.37 -18.72
CA SER A 137 12.73 -12.37 -19.22
C SER A 137 12.38 -13.74 -18.61
N GLY A 138 12.53 -14.80 -19.38
CA GLY A 138 12.26 -16.17 -18.92
C GLY A 138 11.70 -17.05 -19.99
N GLN A 139 10.71 -17.87 -19.63
CA GLN A 139 10.12 -18.88 -20.50
C GLN A 139 8.61 -18.96 -20.26
N VAL A 140 7.84 -18.93 -21.33
CA VAL A 140 6.40 -19.21 -21.33
C VAL A 140 6.16 -20.50 -22.11
N LEU A 141 5.67 -21.52 -21.42
CA LEU A 141 5.66 -22.90 -21.92
C LEU A 141 7.09 -23.36 -22.28
N LEU A 142 7.36 -23.55 -23.56
CA LEU A 142 8.68 -23.96 -24.08
C LEU A 142 9.42 -22.82 -24.79
N PHE A 143 8.80 -21.64 -24.89
CA PHE A 143 9.32 -20.52 -25.66
C PHE A 143 10.08 -19.52 -24.75
N PRO A 144 11.34 -19.19 -25.06
CA PRO A 144 12.04 -18.14 -24.38
C PRO A 144 11.37 -16.80 -24.69
N VAL A 145 11.18 -15.98 -23.66
CA VAL A 145 10.58 -14.65 -23.75
C VAL A 145 11.58 -13.62 -23.23
N ARG A 146 11.83 -12.59 -24.04
CA ARG A 146 12.53 -11.39 -23.63
C ARG A 146 11.83 -10.20 -24.26
N SER A 147 11.33 -9.32 -23.44
CA SER A 147 10.57 -8.15 -23.87
C SER A 147 10.73 -7.03 -22.87
N GLN A 148 10.82 -5.80 -23.35
CA GLN A 148 10.82 -4.60 -22.51
C GLN A 148 10.15 -3.44 -23.24
N GLY A 149 9.60 -2.51 -22.47
CA GLY A 149 8.93 -1.34 -23.03
C GLY A 149 8.01 -0.65 -22.07
N ASP A 150 6.96 -0.07 -22.61
CA ASP A 150 5.92 0.57 -21.83
C ASP A 150 4.71 -0.35 -21.69
N PHE A 151 4.04 -0.28 -20.55
CA PHE A 151 2.80 -1.03 -20.33
C PHE A 151 1.68 -0.15 -19.81
N TRP A 152 0.48 -0.57 -20.13
CA TRP A 152 -0.76 -0.19 -19.47
C TRP A 152 -1.52 -1.47 -19.11
N ALA A 153 -2.06 -1.51 -17.90
CA ALA A 153 -2.89 -2.60 -17.44
C ALA A 153 -4.10 -2.05 -16.68
N SER A 154 -5.25 -2.68 -16.85
CA SER A 154 -6.47 -2.36 -16.12
C SER A 154 -7.03 -3.63 -15.50
N PHE A 155 -7.42 -3.54 -14.24
CA PHE A 155 -8.01 -4.64 -13.47
C PHE A 155 -9.34 -4.17 -12.91
N SER A 156 -10.38 -4.99 -13.03
CA SER A 156 -11.73 -4.69 -12.54
C SER A 156 -12.22 -5.71 -11.54
N ASP A 157 -13.09 -5.24 -10.65
CA ASP A 157 -13.72 -6.04 -9.60
C ASP A 157 -12.70 -6.85 -8.79
N VAL A 158 -11.68 -6.15 -8.30
CA VAL A 158 -10.62 -6.73 -7.50
C VAL A 158 -11.13 -6.97 -6.08
N ALA A 159 -11.14 -8.21 -5.65
CA ALA A 159 -11.39 -8.60 -4.25
C ALA A 159 -10.10 -9.10 -3.64
N ALA A 160 -9.68 -8.49 -2.52
CA ALA A 160 -8.44 -8.86 -1.85
C ALA A 160 -8.67 -9.25 -0.39
N ILE A 161 -7.86 -10.18 0.08
CA ILE A 161 -7.72 -10.54 1.49
C ILE A 161 -6.32 -10.16 1.92
N VAL A 162 -6.24 -9.34 2.95
CA VAL A 162 -4.99 -8.89 3.53
C VAL A 162 -4.91 -9.38 4.96
N LYS A 163 -3.79 -10.00 5.33
CA LYS A 163 -3.52 -10.41 6.71
C LYS A 163 -2.27 -9.69 7.19
N ILE A 164 -2.42 -8.92 8.25
CA ILE A 164 -1.36 -8.14 8.88
C ILE A 164 -1.01 -8.79 10.21
N PHE A 165 0.25 -9.09 10.42
CA PHE A 165 0.79 -9.58 11.69
C PHE A 165 1.70 -8.50 12.25
N GLY A 166 1.30 -7.92 13.37
CA GLY A 166 1.99 -6.83 14.01
C GLY A 166 2.97 -7.29 15.09
N LYS A 167 3.86 -6.37 15.44
CA LYS A 167 4.69 -6.40 16.65
C LYS A 167 4.61 -5.05 17.34
N GLU A 168 4.49 -5.05 18.66
CA GLU A 168 4.64 -3.83 19.46
C GLU A 168 6.11 -3.56 19.73
N PHE A 169 6.47 -2.29 19.78
CA PHE A 169 7.74 -1.81 20.29
C PHE A 169 7.53 -0.53 21.09
N THR A 170 8.45 -0.25 22.01
CA THR A 170 8.38 0.93 22.86
C THR A 170 9.50 1.90 22.50
N LYS A 171 9.12 3.17 22.30
CA LYS A 171 10.07 4.27 22.08
C LYS A 171 9.70 5.42 23.02
N LYS A 172 10.66 5.88 23.84
CA LYS A 172 10.43 6.95 24.82
C LYS A 172 9.19 6.72 25.69
N ASN A 173 9.01 5.51 26.21
CA ASN A 173 7.88 5.09 27.06
C ASN A 173 6.50 5.12 26.37
N THR A 174 6.46 5.22 25.03
CA THR A 174 5.23 5.20 24.23
C THR A 174 5.23 3.95 23.37
N LYS A 175 4.08 3.27 23.28
CA LYS A 175 3.90 2.06 22.48
C LYS A 175 3.55 2.40 21.03
N PHE A 176 4.23 1.73 20.13
CA PHE A 176 3.99 1.77 18.69
C PHE A 176 3.81 0.35 18.16
N MET A 177 3.29 0.25 16.95
CA MET A 177 3.17 -1.02 16.24
C MET A 177 3.97 -0.97 14.94
N THR A 178 4.45 -2.13 14.51
CA THR A 178 4.98 -2.33 13.16
C THR A 178 4.37 -3.59 12.57
N ALA A 179 4.10 -3.60 11.28
CA ALA A 179 3.73 -4.81 10.56
C ALA A 179 4.99 -5.64 10.33
N ASP A 180 5.10 -6.75 11.03
CA ASP A 180 6.22 -7.69 10.89
C ASP A 180 6.07 -8.53 9.62
N ARG A 181 4.87 -9.05 9.38
CA ARG A 181 4.50 -9.82 8.19
C ARG A 181 3.17 -9.36 7.65
N MET A 182 3.09 -9.29 6.33
CA MET A 182 1.86 -9.03 5.59
C MET A 182 1.66 -10.12 4.54
N VAL A 183 0.46 -10.61 4.40
CA VAL A 183 0.06 -11.57 3.37
C VAL A 183 -1.10 -10.95 2.60
N VAL A 184 -0.97 -10.95 1.29
CA VAL A 184 -2.02 -10.48 0.38
C VAL A 184 -2.40 -11.65 -0.52
N ASP A 185 -3.67 -11.83 -0.74
CA ASP A 185 -4.21 -12.67 -1.81
C ASP A 185 -5.34 -11.90 -2.49
N PHE A 186 -5.48 -12.06 -3.80
CA PHE A 186 -6.49 -11.33 -4.55
C PHE A 186 -7.10 -12.17 -5.67
N LYS A 187 -8.32 -11.81 -6.04
CA LYS A 187 -9.02 -12.26 -7.23
C LYS A 187 -9.57 -11.05 -7.97
N LEU A 188 -9.69 -11.17 -9.28
CA LEU A 188 -10.28 -10.13 -10.11
C LEU A 188 -11.19 -10.76 -11.18
N ARG A 189 -12.18 -10.00 -11.66
CA ARG A 189 -13.10 -10.47 -12.69
C ARG A 189 -12.64 -10.15 -14.09
N GLY A 190 -11.96 -9.03 -14.26
CA GLY A 190 -11.52 -8.60 -15.57
C GLY A 190 -10.15 -7.97 -15.55
N SER A 191 -9.43 -8.18 -16.63
CA SER A 191 -8.13 -7.56 -16.86
C SER A 191 -7.97 -7.24 -18.34
N ARG A 192 -7.22 -6.19 -18.60
CA ARG A 192 -6.80 -5.80 -19.95
C ARG A 192 -5.36 -5.34 -19.90
N PHE A 193 -4.58 -5.73 -20.89
CA PHE A 193 -3.19 -5.39 -21.03
C PHE A 193 -2.94 -4.71 -22.37
N LYS A 194 -2.06 -3.71 -22.36
CA LYS A 194 -1.49 -3.11 -23.54
C LYS A 194 -0.02 -2.91 -23.31
N VAL A 195 0.81 -3.58 -24.09
CA VAL A 195 2.26 -3.45 -24.05
C VAL A 195 2.77 -2.87 -25.35
N ARG A 196 3.81 -2.05 -25.24
CA ARG A 196 4.56 -1.50 -26.36
C ARG A 196 6.00 -1.96 -26.22
N ASP A 197 6.33 -3.03 -26.92
CA ASP A 197 7.70 -3.55 -26.94
C ASP A 197 8.64 -2.62 -27.69
N THR A 198 9.79 -2.33 -27.10
CA THR A 198 10.81 -1.45 -27.67
C THR A 198 12.04 -2.20 -28.18
N VAL A 199 12.12 -3.50 -27.94
CA VAL A 199 13.28 -4.35 -28.29
C VAL A 199 13.05 -5.09 -29.60
N ASN A 200 11.86 -5.67 -29.75
CA ASN A 200 11.53 -6.49 -30.91
C ASN A 200 10.89 -5.60 -31.99
N HIS A 201 11.66 -4.79 -32.65
CA HIS A 201 11.25 -3.79 -33.65
C HIS A 201 10.17 -4.26 -34.63
N GLY A 202 8.88 -4.10 -34.30
CA GLY A 202 7.80 -4.34 -35.23
C GLY A 202 6.41 -4.32 -34.63
N SER A 203 5.50 -3.59 -35.25
CA SER A 203 4.09 -3.51 -34.89
C SER A 203 3.40 -4.88 -34.85
N VAL A 204 3.79 -5.79 -35.72
CA VAL A 204 3.20 -7.14 -35.87
C VAL A 204 3.47 -8.00 -34.60
N ILE A 205 4.69 -7.96 -34.08
CA ILE A 205 5.05 -8.71 -32.85
C ILE A 205 4.33 -8.10 -31.64
N GLY A 206 4.25 -6.78 -31.57
CA GLY A 206 3.54 -6.08 -30.51
C GLY A 206 2.04 -6.37 -30.47
N GLU A 207 1.40 -6.44 -31.61
CA GLU A 207 -0.02 -6.82 -31.74
C GLU A 207 -0.25 -8.27 -31.32
N ALA A 208 0.58 -9.20 -31.80
CA ALA A 208 0.52 -10.61 -31.42
C ALA A 208 0.73 -10.80 -29.92
N MET A 209 1.68 -10.07 -29.30
CA MET A 209 1.91 -10.08 -27.86
C MET A 209 0.68 -9.57 -27.10
N ASN A 210 0.09 -8.44 -27.50
CA ASN A 210 -1.11 -7.91 -26.86
C ASN A 210 -2.30 -8.87 -26.98
N GLN A 211 -2.47 -9.50 -28.14
CA GLN A 211 -3.49 -10.51 -28.37
C GLN A 211 -3.28 -11.73 -27.46
N PHE A 212 -2.04 -12.23 -27.38
CA PHE A 212 -1.68 -13.34 -26.51
C PHE A 212 -1.96 -13.01 -25.04
N LEU A 213 -1.50 -11.86 -24.53
CA LEU A 213 -1.69 -11.45 -23.16
C LEU A 213 -3.18 -11.33 -22.79
N ASN A 214 -4.00 -10.76 -23.68
CA ASN A 214 -5.43 -10.57 -23.40
C ASN A 214 -6.24 -11.86 -23.54
N ASN A 215 -5.90 -12.73 -24.50
CA ASN A 215 -6.57 -14.01 -24.69
C ASN A 215 -6.27 -15.01 -23.56
N ASN A 216 -5.09 -14.91 -22.95
CA ASN A 216 -4.65 -15.81 -21.87
C ASN A 216 -4.56 -15.09 -20.51
N ALA A 217 -5.20 -13.95 -20.38
CA ALA A 217 -5.05 -13.06 -19.22
C ALA A 217 -5.36 -13.76 -17.88
N ALA A 218 -6.42 -14.54 -17.83
CA ALA A 218 -6.83 -15.24 -16.61
C ALA A 218 -5.75 -16.26 -16.16
N GLU A 219 -5.24 -17.04 -17.08
CA GLU A 219 -4.20 -18.05 -16.80
C GLU A 219 -2.88 -17.39 -16.37
N ILE A 220 -2.46 -16.35 -17.10
CA ILE A 220 -1.24 -15.59 -16.76
C ILE A 220 -1.36 -14.97 -15.36
N ILE A 221 -2.50 -14.40 -15.01
CA ILE A 221 -2.75 -13.82 -13.69
C ILE A 221 -2.73 -14.89 -12.61
N ASP A 222 -3.36 -16.04 -12.85
CA ASP A 222 -3.39 -17.14 -11.89
C ASP A 222 -1.99 -17.68 -11.61
N GLU A 223 -1.18 -17.87 -12.65
CA GLU A 223 0.21 -18.31 -12.53
C GLU A 223 1.10 -17.26 -11.83
N MET A 224 0.90 -15.98 -12.12
CA MET A 224 1.69 -14.90 -11.55
C MET A 224 1.18 -14.42 -10.19
N ARG A 225 -0.02 -14.82 -9.75
CA ARG A 225 -0.66 -14.35 -8.52
C ARG A 225 0.20 -14.52 -7.27
N PRO A 226 0.87 -15.66 -7.02
CA PRO A 226 1.71 -15.80 -5.84
C PRO A 226 2.85 -14.78 -5.81
N ALA A 227 3.53 -14.58 -6.94
CA ALA A 227 4.62 -13.61 -7.07
C ALA A 227 4.12 -12.16 -6.95
N ALA A 228 3.01 -11.84 -7.59
CA ALA A 228 2.36 -10.53 -7.48
C ALA A 228 1.90 -10.24 -6.05
N SER A 229 1.26 -11.21 -5.39
CA SER A 229 0.81 -11.10 -4.00
C SER A 229 1.98 -10.83 -3.04
N ALA A 230 3.10 -11.51 -3.22
CA ALA A 230 4.31 -11.30 -2.41
C ALA A 230 4.91 -9.91 -2.63
N ALA A 231 5.01 -9.46 -3.87
CA ALA A 231 5.55 -8.15 -4.22
C ALA A 231 4.65 -7.01 -3.70
N ILE A 232 3.33 -7.13 -3.86
CA ILE A 232 2.33 -6.20 -3.33
C ILE A 232 2.40 -6.15 -1.81
N ALA A 233 2.44 -7.31 -1.14
CA ALA A 233 2.54 -7.39 0.32
C ALA A 233 3.80 -6.69 0.84
N LYS A 234 4.95 -6.89 0.19
CA LYS A 234 6.21 -6.23 0.54
C LYS A 234 6.10 -4.71 0.42
N HIS A 235 5.54 -4.21 -0.68
CA HIS A 235 5.38 -2.78 -0.92
C HIS A 235 4.45 -2.14 0.11
N PHE A 236 3.25 -2.69 0.29
CA PHE A 236 2.27 -2.16 1.24
C PHE A 236 2.68 -2.32 2.71
N LYS A 237 3.47 -3.33 3.05
CA LYS A 237 4.06 -3.44 4.40
C LYS A 237 4.94 -2.24 4.72
N THR A 238 5.78 -1.81 3.78
CA THR A 238 6.63 -0.62 3.95
C THR A 238 5.78 0.65 4.09
N PHE A 239 4.77 0.81 3.23
CA PHE A 239 3.82 1.92 3.29
C PHE A 239 3.08 1.97 4.64
N LEU A 240 2.58 0.83 5.13
CA LEU A 240 1.86 0.74 6.39
C LEU A 240 2.76 1.08 7.59
N ASN A 241 4.01 0.64 7.57
CA ASN A 241 4.97 0.90 8.64
C ASN A 241 5.35 2.38 8.71
N ALA A 242 5.34 3.12 7.60
CA ALA A 242 5.55 4.56 7.63
C ALA A 242 4.55 5.27 8.56
N ALA A 243 3.30 4.81 8.60
CA ALA A 243 2.28 5.32 9.52
C ALA A 243 2.39 4.70 10.93
N PHE A 244 2.42 3.38 11.03
CA PHE A 244 2.35 2.67 12.32
C PHE A 244 3.51 2.99 13.27
N GLU A 245 4.70 3.22 12.73
CA GLU A 245 5.89 3.56 13.54
C GLU A 245 5.91 5.01 14.04
N ARG A 246 4.93 5.82 13.61
CA ARG A 246 4.76 7.22 14.01
C ARG A 246 3.53 7.49 14.84
N ILE A 247 2.52 6.61 14.77
CA ILE A 247 1.26 6.77 15.49
C ILE A 247 1.29 5.88 16.72
N PRO A 248 1.26 6.46 17.94
CA PRO A 248 1.11 5.68 19.17
C PRO A 248 -0.12 4.78 19.13
N VAL A 249 0.01 3.55 19.61
CA VAL A 249 -1.09 2.57 19.61
C VAL A 249 -2.32 3.11 20.35
N ASP A 250 -2.12 3.75 21.49
CA ASP A 250 -3.18 4.26 22.36
C ASP A 250 -4.02 5.39 21.70
N LEU A 251 -3.57 5.97 20.58
CA LEU A 251 -4.32 7.01 19.86
C LEU A 251 -5.37 6.43 18.90
N TRP A 252 -5.19 5.19 18.44
CA TRP A 252 -6.14 4.57 17.51
C TRP A 252 -6.79 3.31 18.07
N LEU A 253 -6.21 2.75 19.15
CA LEU A 253 -6.71 1.58 19.84
C LEU A 253 -6.73 1.86 21.35
N ILE A 254 -7.81 2.49 21.82
CA ILE A 254 -7.97 2.94 23.21
C ILE A 254 -8.17 1.73 24.13
N PRO A 255 -7.50 1.67 25.32
CA PRO A 255 -7.61 0.57 26.28
C PRO A 255 -9.00 0.32 26.85
#